data_f77a4bca54da5649201a14d5e0452271
#
_entry.id   f77a4bca54da5649201a14d5e0452271
#
_cell.length_a   1.000
_cell.length_b   1.000
_cell.length_c   1.000
_cell.angle_alpha   90.00
_cell.angle_beta   90.00
_cell.angle_gamma   90.00
#
_symmetry.space_group_name_H-M   'P 1'
#
loop_
_entity.id
_entity.type
_entity.pdbx_description
1 polymer ?
#
loop_
_entity_poly.entity_id
_entity_poly.type
_entity_poly.pdbx_seq_one_letter_code
_entity_poly.pdbx_strand_id
1 'polypeptide(L)'
;MVMHLIISVLFAITVLLAFMEDRLKETHKLIILAMYAIVMVTLATVKDIEHTADAENYVLMFYNNDDPLVEIATEPTYIHLSRIVLACGGTIAVMFFIYAIIAIPTKLKTLSKLTPYVFTALTIYIPVYFELHDMVQIRAAAAAAFLLASLIPLAKKQYLQATLLMTGGIMFHYSAASFLPFLFIGNRKLNQSLRIALAIAVPACFVLYLMKKDLFSLIPASLTEGKLDFYQQSSERGAWGELTILYKNVYFLVKCAMLYLCLYFYDYIVKRQPLAPLLINLFASSILFLMLMSTIPVVASRISDLYGIVDCIVFTFCLYVIKPLPLAKAGIAAIGFYMLIYNMIAAEYFS
;
A
#
# COMPACT_ATOMS: atom_id res chain seq x y z
N MET A 1 22.77 4.99 -4.25
CA MET A 1 23.60 4.23 -3.26
C MET A 1 23.40 4.69 -1.82
N VAL A 2 23.54 5.98 -1.47
CA VAL A 2 23.38 6.48 -0.07
C VAL A 2 21.97 6.24 0.47
N MET A 3 20.93 6.47 -0.31
CA MET A 3 19.54 6.27 0.09
C MET A 3 19.27 4.79 0.50
N HIS A 4 19.67 3.84 -0.32
CA HIS A 4 19.54 2.42 0.01
C HIS A 4 20.27 2.04 1.29
N LEU A 5 21.47 2.60 1.55
CA LEU A 5 22.20 2.35 2.78
C LEU A 5 21.42 2.85 4.01
N ILE A 6 20.86 4.06 3.95
CA ILE A 6 20.08 4.63 5.06
C ILE A 6 18.81 3.81 5.31
N ILE A 7 18.08 3.42 4.25
CA ILE A 7 16.89 2.58 4.38
C ILE A 7 17.25 1.19 4.96
N SER A 8 18.38 0.61 4.53
CA SER A 8 18.86 -0.67 5.07
C SER A 8 19.19 -0.58 6.56
N VAL A 9 19.85 0.51 7.00
CA VAL A 9 20.13 0.75 8.42
C VAL A 9 18.81 0.94 9.20
N LEU A 10 17.87 1.71 8.66
CA LEU A 10 16.56 1.90 9.28
C LEU A 10 15.82 0.57 9.43
N PHE A 11 15.86 -0.28 8.39
CA PHE A 11 15.29 -1.62 8.42
C PHE A 11 15.96 -2.51 9.48
N ALA A 12 17.29 -2.53 9.54
CA ALA A 12 18.03 -3.31 10.54
C ALA A 12 17.67 -2.90 11.98
N ILE A 13 17.59 -1.59 12.25
CA ILE A 13 17.12 -1.07 13.55
C ILE A 13 15.68 -1.52 13.81
N THR A 14 14.81 -1.50 12.79
CA THR A 14 13.42 -1.95 12.93
C THR A 14 13.31 -3.42 13.28
N VAL A 15 14.15 -4.27 12.68
CA VAL A 15 14.21 -5.71 13.06
C VAL A 15 14.60 -5.89 14.52
N LEU A 16 15.62 -5.18 15.00
CA LEU A 16 16.02 -5.23 16.41
C LEU A 16 14.86 -4.80 17.34
N LEU A 17 14.19 -3.69 17.00
CA LEU A 17 13.02 -3.20 17.74
C LEU A 17 11.87 -4.20 17.73
N ALA A 18 11.63 -4.88 16.61
CA ALA A 18 10.60 -5.91 16.50
C ALA A 18 10.82 -7.06 17.48
N PHE A 19 12.07 -7.49 17.70
CA PHE A 19 12.38 -8.50 18.70
C PHE A 19 12.25 -8.01 20.14
N MET A 20 12.36 -6.70 20.36
CA MET A 20 12.28 -6.06 21.68
C MET A 20 10.89 -5.50 22.02
N GLU A 21 9.98 -5.37 21.05
CA GLU A 21 8.71 -4.61 21.19
C GLU A 21 7.80 -5.11 22.32
N ASP A 22 7.85 -6.39 22.67
CA ASP A 22 7.08 -6.97 23.79
C ASP A 22 7.54 -6.43 25.16
N ARG A 23 8.76 -5.89 25.24
CA ARG A 23 9.35 -5.32 26.45
C ARG A 23 9.22 -3.80 26.53
N LEU A 24 8.86 -3.16 25.41
CA LEU A 24 8.73 -1.69 25.32
C LEU A 24 7.39 -1.23 25.88
N LYS A 25 7.41 -0.19 26.72
CA LYS A 25 6.21 0.51 27.14
C LYS A 25 5.60 1.28 25.93
N GLU A 26 4.28 1.43 25.90
CA GLU A 26 3.59 2.12 24.80
C GLU A 26 4.14 3.56 24.59
N THR A 27 4.47 4.28 25.66
CA THR A 27 5.08 5.61 25.56
C THR A 27 6.41 5.57 24.80
N HIS A 28 7.26 4.57 25.07
CA HIS A 28 8.54 4.42 24.37
C HIS A 28 8.32 4.08 22.89
N LYS A 29 7.35 3.21 22.59
CA LYS A 29 6.98 2.91 21.19
C LYS A 29 6.55 4.18 20.44
N LEU A 30 5.71 5.03 21.06
CA LEU A 30 5.25 6.28 20.45
C LEU A 30 6.41 7.27 20.21
N ILE A 31 7.35 7.40 21.16
CA ILE A 31 8.52 8.27 20.97
C ILE A 31 9.39 7.75 19.81
N ILE A 32 9.66 6.45 19.75
CA ILE A 32 10.45 5.85 18.68
C ILE A 32 9.72 6.05 17.34
N LEU A 33 8.41 5.85 17.28
CA LEU A 33 7.62 6.09 16.06
C LEU A 33 7.66 7.56 15.61
N ALA A 34 7.67 8.52 16.54
CA ALA A 34 7.83 9.93 16.22
C ALA A 34 9.22 10.21 15.61
N MET A 35 10.28 9.59 16.15
CA MET A 35 11.64 9.68 15.56
C MET A 35 11.66 9.04 14.15
N TYR A 36 11.03 7.88 13.96
CA TYR A 36 10.87 7.27 12.64
C TYR A 36 10.15 8.19 11.67
N ALA A 37 9.05 8.84 12.11
CA ALA A 37 8.32 9.79 11.28
C ALA A 37 9.24 10.94 10.82
N ILE A 38 10.04 11.51 11.70
CA ILE A 38 10.97 12.60 11.34
C ILE A 38 11.99 12.10 10.29
N VAL A 39 12.65 10.97 10.56
CA VAL A 39 13.66 10.42 9.63
C VAL A 39 13.02 10.10 8.27
N MET A 40 11.88 9.41 8.25
CA MET A 40 11.23 8.99 7.01
C MET A 40 10.68 10.19 6.22
N VAL A 41 10.10 11.20 6.88
CA VAL A 41 9.66 12.44 6.24
C VAL A 41 10.86 13.17 5.62
N THR A 42 11.99 13.26 6.35
CA THR A 42 13.21 13.86 5.81
C THR A 42 13.68 13.11 4.56
N LEU A 43 13.79 11.78 4.61
CA LEU A 43 14.20 10.98 3.45
C LEU A 43 13.29 11.19 2.24
N ALA A 44 11.98 11.17 2.45
CA ALA A 44 10.99 11.36 1.38
C ALA A 44 11.03 12.79 0.79
N THR A 45 11.46 13.78 1.58
CA THR A 45 11.58 15.18 1.14
C THR A 45 12.86 15.44 0.34
N VAL A 46 14.00 14.90 0.80
CA VAL A 46 15.34 15.17 0.21
C VAL A 46 15.75 14.13 -0.83
N LYS A 47 14.82 13.32 -1.31
CA LYS A 47 15.11 12.31 -2.34
C LYS A 47 15.69 12.94 -3.59
N ASP A 48 16.57 12.20 -4.24
CA ASP A 48 17.15 12.59 -5.50
C ASP A 48 16.11 12.46 -6.62
N ILE A 49 15.88 13.57 -7.34
CA ILE A 49 14.84 13.63 -8.39
C ILE A 49 15.28 12.81 -9.61
N GLU A 50 16.55 12.92 -10.01
CA GLU A 50 17.07 12.25 -11.22
C GLU A 50 17.13 10.73 -11.05
N HIS A 51 17.32 10.27 -9.82
CA HIS A 51 17.48 8.84 -9.51
C HIS A 51 16.27 8.22 -8.80
N THR A 52 15.17 8.96 -8.64
CA THR A 52 13.94 8.42 -8.03
C THR A 52 12.86 8.26 -9.08
N ALA A 53 12.38 7.04 -9.27
CA ALA A 53 11.29 6.76 -10.19
C ALA A 53 10.09 7.69 -9.92
N ASP A 54 9.35 8.07 -10.96
CA ASP A 54 8.22 9.02 -10.94
C ASP A 54 8.54 10.46 -10.48
N ALA A 55 9.72 10.77 -9.91
CA ALA A 55 9.99 12.09 -9.36
C ALA A 55 10.02 13.20 -10.44
N GLU A 56 10.60 12.92 -11.61
CA GLU A 56 10.60 13.84 -12.75
C GLU A 56 9.17 14.15 -13.24
N ASN A 57 8.28 13.17 -13.26
CA ASN A 57 6.88 13.36 -13.61
C ASN A 57 6.18 14.32 -12.64
N TYR A 58 6.50 14.24 -11.34
CA TYR A 58 6.00 15.19 -10.35
C TYR A 58 6.55 16.59 -10.57
N VAL A 59 7.83 16.74 -10.94
CA VAL A 59 8.43 18.02 -11.29
C VAL A 59 7.73 18.64 -12.49
N LEU A 60 7.51 17.84 -13.55
CA LEU A 60 6.80 18.33 -14.76
C LEU A 60 5.37 18.78 -14.42
N MET A 61 4.60 17.99 -13.66
CA MET A 61 3.26 18.36 -13.23
C MET A 61 3.25 19.58 -12.30
N PHE A 62 4.29 19.78 -11.48
CA PHE A 62 4.38 20.90 -10.55
C PHE A 62 4.56 22.22 -11.27
N TYR A 63 5.47 22.28 -12.25
CA TYR A 63 5.75 23.52 -12.99
C TYR A 63 4.75 23.79 -14.13
N ASN A 64 4.08 22.77 -14.66
CA ASN A 64 3.06 22.91 -15.71
C ASN A 64 1.62 22.76 -15.18
N ASN A 65 1.37 23.16 -13.92
CA ASN A 65 0.07 22.98 -13.27
C ASN A 65 -1.06 23.87 -13.84
N ASP A 66 -0.73 24.81 -14.73
CA ASP A 66 -1.70 25.65 -15.48
C ASP A 66 -2.04 25.07 -16.87
N ASP A 67 -1.38 24.00 -17.30
CA ASP A 67 -1.72 23.30 -18.54
C ASP A 67 -3.03 22.53 -18.36
N PRO A 68 -4.06 22.78 -19.21
CA PRO A 68 -5.34 22.06 -19.11
C PRO A 68 -5.22 20.54 -19.19
N LEU A 69 -4.25 20.00 -19.93
CA LEU A 69 -4.02 18.58 -20.04
C LEU A 69 -3.47 17.99 -18.71
N VAL A 70 -2.58 18.71 -18.07
CA VAL A 70 -2.05 18.35 -16.75
C VAL A 70 -3.16 18.43 -15.69
N GLU A 71 -3.98 19.48 -15.74
CA GLU A 71 -5.08 19.67 -14.77
C GLU A 71 -6.13 18.55 -14.88
N ILE A 72 -6.49 18.10 -16.07
CA ILE A 72 -7.46 17.02 -16.27
C ILE A 72 -6.87 15.66 -15.87
N ALA A 73 -5.58 15.46 -16.09
CA ALA A 73 -4.90 14.18 -15.82
C ALA A 73 -4.46 13.99 -14.36
N THR A 74 -4.50 15.06 -13.56
CA THR A 74 -3.92 15.07 -12.20
C THR A 74 -4.99 15.33 -11.15
N GLU A 75 -4.85 14.74 -9.98
CA GLU A 75 -5.79 14.92 -8.87
C GLU A 75 -5.80 16.37 -8.36
N PRO A 76 -6.99 16.89 -7.96
CA PRO A 76 -7.15 18.30 -7.58
C PRO A 76 -6.23 18.76 -6.46
N THR A 77 -5.95 17.90 -5.47
CA THR A 77 -5.05 18.25 -4.37
C THR A 77 -3.65 18.57 -4.84
N TYR A 78 -3.13 17.81 -5.83
CA TYR A 78 -1.81 18.06 -6.36
C TYR A 78 -1.75 19.41 -7.09
N ILE A 79 -2.72 19.68 -7.95
CA ILE A 79 -2.79 20.93 -8.72
C ILE A 79 -2.91 22.16 -7.82
N HIS A 80 -3.87 22.13 -6.87
CA HIS A 80 -4.09 23.27 -5.99
C HIS A 80 -2.91 23.51 -5.05
N LEU A 81 -2.32 22.46 -4.48
CA LEU A 81 -1.13 22.59 -3.66
C LEU A 81 0.07 23.12 -4.46
N SER A 82 0.27 22.67 -5.70
CA SER A 82 1.33 23.16 -6.58
C SER A 82 1.19 24.67 -6.82
N ARG A 83 -0.03 25.14 -7.15
CA ARG A 83 -0.31 26.56 -7.34
C ARG A 83 -0.03 27.37 -6.07
N ILE A 84 -0.45 26.90 -4.91
CA ILE A 84 -0.21 27.57 -3.62
C ILE A 84 1.31 27.62 -3.32
N VAL A 85 2.01 26.50 -3.48
CA VAL A 85 3.45 26.43 -3.18
C VAL A 85 4.24 27.37 -4.10
N LEU A 86 3.94 27.39 -5.40
CA LEU A 86 4.58 28.30 -6.36
C LEU A 86 4.27 29.76 -6.06
N ALA A 87 3.02 30.11 -5.73
CA ALA A 87 2.63 31.46 -5.34
C ALA A 87 3.37 31.96 -4.10
N CYS A 88 3.74 31.05 -3.20
CA CYS A 88 4.58 31.35 -2.02
C CYS A 88 6.10 31.33 -2.32
N GLY A 89 6.53 31.14 -3.57
CA GLY A 89 7.94 31.04 -3.93
C GLY A 89 8.61 29.73 -3.54
N GLY A 90 7.82 28.68 -3.25
CA GLY A 90 8.32 27.37 -2.87
C GLY A 90 8.73 26.52 -4.09
N THR A 91 9.39 25.40 -3.81
CA THR A 91 9.89 24.45 -4.81
C THR A 91 9.18 23.10 -4.69
N ILE A 92 9.46 22.18 -5.63
CA ILE A 92 8.95 20.80 -5.59
C ILE A 92 9.31 20.06 -4.28
N ALA A 93 10.42 20.40 -3.63
CA ALA A 93 10.77 19.80 -2.33
C ALA A 93 9.75 20.12 -1.24
N VAL A 94 9.08 21.29 -1.30
CA VAL A 94 7.97 21.65 -0.39
C VAL A 94 6.78 20.73 -0.65
N MET A 95 6.50 20.39 -1.93
CA MET A 95 5.44 19.41 -2.26
C MET A 95 5.76 18.04 -1.69
N PHE A 96 6.99 17.55 -1.88
CA PHE A 96 7.41 16.26 -1.30
C PHE A 96 7.27 16.26 0.23
N PHE A 97 7.66 17.36 0.89
CA PHE A 97 7.48 17.52 2.34
C PHE A 97 6.01 17.48 2.75
N ILE A 98 5.13 18.23 2.07
CA ILE A 98 3.69 18.26 2.38
C ILE A 98 3.07 16.86 2.27
N TYR A 99 3.36 16.13 1.20
CA TYR A 99 2.85 14.78 1.02
C TYR A 99 3.42 13.81 2.05
N ALA A 100 4.71 13.89 2.35
CA ALA A 100 5.37 13.05 3.34
C ALA A 100 4.83 13.29 4.76
N ILE A 101 4.64 14.55 5.19
CA ILE A 101 4.12 14.89 6.53
C ILE A 101 2.66 14.49 6.72
N ILE A 102 1.88 14.44 5.64
CA ILE A 102 0.50 13.92 5.67
C ILE A 102 0.51 12.39 5.74
N ALA A 103 1.29 11.74 4.89
CA ALA A 103 1.24 10.30 4.71
C ALA A 103 1.91 9.53 5.86
N ILE A 104 3.18 9.81 6.13
CA ILE A 104 4.01 8.98 7.01
C ILE A 104 3.53 8.99 8.47
N PRO A 105 3.37 10.15 9.15
CA PRO A 105 2.90 10.16 10.54
C PRO A 105 1.50 9.55 10.68
N THR A 106 0.62 9.76 9.70
CA THR A 106 -0.73 9.20 9.69
C THR A 106 -0.69 7.67 9.62
N LYS A 107 0.14 7.09 8.74
CA LYS A 107 0.32 5.65 8.64
C LYS A 107 0.92 5.06 9.93
N LEU A 108 2.03 5.62 10.41
CA LEU A 108 2.71 5.13 11.63
C LEU A 108 1.77 5.17 12.85
N LYS A 109 1.05 6.28 13.06
CA LYS A 109 0.05 6.42 14.11
C LYS A 109 -1.10 5.43 13.96
N THR A 110 -1.53 5.16 12.74
CA THR A 110 -2.62 4.23 12.49
C THR A 110 -2.17 2.79 12.67
N LEU A 111 -0.99 2.41 12.19
CA LEU A 111 -0.40 1.10 12.41
C LEU A 111 -0.27 0.78 13.91
N SER A 112 0.21 1.74 14.73
CA SER A 112 0.33 1.54 16.18
C SER A 112 -1.01 1.31 16.89
N LYS A 113 -2.13 1.78 16.29
CA LYS A 113 -3.49 1.52 16.81
C LYS A 113 -4.09 0.22 16.30
N LEU A 114 -3.64 -0.27 15.15
CA LEU A 114 -4.19 -1.45 14.49
C LEU A 114 -3.49 -2.75 14.87
N THR A 115 -2.25 -2.68 15.36
CA THR A 115 -1.52 -3.85 15.86
C THR A 115 -0.65 -3.50 17.06
N PRO A 116 -0.56 -4.37 18.09
CA PRO A 116 0.39 -4.21 19.19
C PRO A 116 1.84 -4.46 18.76
N TYR A 117 2.03 -5.13 17.61
CA TYR A 117 3.32 -5.52 17.03
C TYR A 117 3.74 -4.53 15.93
N VAL A 118 3.80 -3.24 16.29
CA VAL A 118 4.03 -2.18 15.31
C VAL A 118 5.40 -2.25 14.65
N PHE A 119 6.46 -2.57 15.40
CA PHE A 119 7.80 -2.70 14.80
C PHE A 119 7.91 -3.94 13.92
N THR A 120 7.26 -5.05 14.27
CA THR A 120 7.12 -6.19 13.36
C THR A 120 6.35 -5.80 12.08
N ALA A 121 5.29 -5.00 12.17
CA ALA A 121 4.58 -4.48 11.00
C ALA A 121 5.48 -3.58 10.14
N LEU A 122 6.35 -2.76 10.76
CA LEU A 122 7.28 -1.90 10.06
C LEU A 122 8.36 -2.67 9.29
N THR A 123 8.68 -3.92 9.64
CA THR A 123 9.59 -4.76 8.84
C THR A 123 9.02 -5.10 7.46
N ILE A 124 7.70 -5.03 7.27
CA ILE A 124 7.05 -5.12 5.96
C ILE A 124 6.84 -3.72 5.38
N TYR A 125 6.41 -2.75 6.19
CA TYR A 125 6.09 -1.40 5.72
C TYR A 125 7.29 -0.70 5.06
N ILE A 126 8.48 -0.78 5.66
CA ILE A 126 9.66 -0.06 5.16
C ILE A 126 10.04 -0.54 3.75
N PRO A 127 10.31 -1.81 3.50
CA PRO A 127 10.75 -2.26 2.18
C PRO A 127 9.63 -2.33 1.14
N VAL A 128 8.35 -2.44 1.54
CA VAL A 128 7.27 -2.61 0.56
C VAL A 128 6.55 -1.29 0.28
N TYR A 129 6.17 -0.56 1.35
CA TYR A 129 5.27 0.58 1.20
C TYR A 129 5.95 1.94 1.39
N PHE A 130 6.97 2.04 2.24
CA PHE A 130 7.69 3.30 2.37
C PHE A 130 8.48 3.61 1.09
N GLU A 131 9.22 2.63 0.55
CA GLU A 131 9.96 2.85 -0.70
C GLU A 131 9.00 3.13 -1.87
N LEU A 132 7.99 2.28 -2.09
CA LEU A 132 7.07 2.44 -3.21
C LEU A 132 6.16 3.65 -3.07
N HIS A 133 5.45 3.78 -1.95
CA HIS A 133 4.45 4.84 -1.80
C HIS A 133 5.10 6.17 -1.37
N ASP A 134 5.81 6.18 -0.23
CA ASP A 134 6.21 7.45 0.36
C ASP A 134 7.42 8.08 -0.35
N MET A 135 8.29 7.26 -0.95
CA MET A 135 9.43 7.76 -1.72
C MET A 135 9.10 7.97 -3.20
N VAL A 136 8.38 7.05 -3.84
CA VAL A 136 8.11 7.07 -5.29
C VAL A 136 6.72 7.63 -5.59
N GLN A 137 5.66 7.00 -5.15
CA GLN A 137 4.26 7.32 -5.50
C GLN A 137 3.58 8.21 -4.44
N ILE A 138 4.04 9.44 -4.26
CA ILE A 138 3.61 10.34 -3.16
C ILE A 138 2.10 10.55 -3.08
N ARG A 139 1.38 10.61 -4.21
CA ARG A 139 -0.08 10.77 -4.25
C ARG A 139 -0.78 9.52 -3.70
N ALA A 140 -0.36 8.35 -4.14
CA ALA A 140 -0.84 7.07 -3.60
C ALA A 140 -0.48 6.91 -2.12
N ALA A 141 0.68 7.43 -1.69
CA ALA A 141 1.09 7.45 -0.28
C ALA A 141 0.09 8.16 0.63
N ALA A 142 -0.29 9.39 0.25
CA ALA A 142 -1.28 10.17 0.99
C ALA A 142 -2.65 9.48 0.98
N ALA A 143 -3.11 8.99 -0.19
CA ALA A 143 -4.35 8.24 -0.30
C ALA A 143 -4.35 7.00 0.62
N ALA A 144 -3.29 6.19 0.59
CA ALA A 144 -3.16 5.00 1.45
C ALA A 144 -3.18 5.35 2.94
N ALA A 145 -2.64 6.51 3.34
CA ALA A 145 -2.70 6.98 4.72
C ALA A 145 -4.14 7.27 5.17
N PHE A 146 -4.92 7.95 4.33
CA PHE A 146 -6.34 8.22 4.58
C PHE A 146 -7.17 6.93 4.59
N LEU A 147 -6.93 6.02 3.64
CA LEU A 147 -7.61 4.73 3.58
C LEU A 147 -7.32 3.89 4.81
N LEU A 148 -6.05 3.78 5.21
CA LEU A 148 -5.66 3.06 6.42
C LEU A 148 -6.32 3.68 7.67
N ALA A 149 -6.33 5.01 7.78
CA ALA A 149 -6.97 5.71 8.88
C ALA A 149 -8.50 5.48 8.93
N SER A 150 -9.15 5.33 7.77
CA SER A 150 -10.59 5.10 7.65
C SER A 150 -11.05 3.75 8.24
N LEU A 151 -10.14 2.78 8.38
CA LEU A 151 -10.47 1.45 8.89
C LEU A 151 -10.94 1.48 10.35
N ILE A 152 -10.40 2.39 11.14
CA ILE A 152 -10.76 2.53 12.58
C ILE A 152 -12.21 2.99 12.75
N PRO A 153 -12.64 4.12 12.17
CA PRO A 153 -14.04 4.54 12.27
C PRO A 153 -14.99 3.59 11.55
N LEU A 154 -14.56 2.99 10.42
CA LEU A 154 -15.38 2.00 9.71
C LEU A 154 -15.70 0.78 10.59
N ALA A 155 -14.71 0.27 11.30
CA ALA A 155 -14.90 -0.85 12.22
C ALA A 155 -15.83 -0.50 13.40
N LYS A 156 -15.82 0.77 13.82
CA LYS A 156 -16.72 1.31 14.85
C LYS A 156 -18.10 1.71 14.32
N LYS A 157 -18.39 1.46 13.03
CA LYS A 157 -19.62 1.87 12.32
C LYS A 157 -19.84 3.41 12.31
N GLN A 158 -18.77 4.17 12.43
CA GLN A 158 -18.76 5.63 12.32
C GLN A 158 -18.63 6.00 10.83
N TYR A 159 -19.69 5.70 10.06
CA TYR A 159 -19.68 5.76 8.59
C TYR A 159 -19.33 7.14 8.04
N LEU A 160 -19.84 8.22 8.67
CA LEU A 160 -19.54 9.59 8.25
C LEU A 160 -18.02 9.86 8.30
N GLN A 161 -17.36 9.51 9.41
CA GLN A 161 -15.91 9.73 9.55
C GLN A 161 -15.12 8.85 8.57
N ALA A 162 -15.55 7.58 8.38
CA ALA A 162 -14.94 6.69 7.40
C ALA A 162 -15.07 7.26 5.99
N THR A 163 -16.27 7.73 5.60
CA THR A 163 -16.53 8.34 4.28
C THR A 163 -15.68 9.59 4.07
N LEU A 164 -15.62 10.49 5.05
CA LEU A 164 -14.80 11.70 4.93
C LEU A 164 -13.31 11.38 4.73
N LEU A 165 -12.77 10.38 5.44
CA LEU A 165 -11.40 9.93 5.25
C LEU A 165 -11.21 9.29 3.88
N MET A 166 -12.13 8.42 3.43
CA MET A 166 -12.04 7.80 2.10
C MET A 166 -12.13 8.86 0.99
N THR A 167 -13.03 9.85 1.13
CA THR A 167 -13.13 10.98 0.18
C THR A 167 -11.81 11.78 0.17
N GLY A 168 -11.24 12.05 1.35
CA GLY A 168 -9.91 12.65 1.44
C GLY A 168 -8.86 11.86 0.65
N GLY A 169 -8.84 10.52 0.79
CA GLY A 169 -7.95 9.66 0.01
C GLY A 169 -8.17 9.78 -1.50
N ILE A 170 -9.42 9.82 -1.95
CA ILE A 170 -9.77 9.98 -3.39
C ILE A 170 -9.26 11.32 -3.93
N MET A 171 -9.33 12.40 -3.16
CA MET A 171 -8.80 13.70 -3.56
C MET A 171 -7.29 13.69 -3.78
N PHE A 172 -6.55 12.81 -3.10
CA PHE A 172 -5.11 12.62 -3.29
C PHE A 172 -4.78 11.63 -4.41
N HIS A 173 -5.63 10.61 -4.63
CA HIS A 173 -5.43 9.63 -5.70
C HIS A 173 -6.73 8.94 -6.07
N TYR A 174 -7.15 9.10 -7.33
CA TYR A 174 -8.45 8.61 -7.81
C TYR A 174 -8.67 7.11 -7.65
N SER A 175 -7.62 6.28 -7.74
CA SER A 175 -7.74 4.84 -7.51
C SER A 175 -8.27 4.48 -6.11
N ALA A 176 -8.19 5.40 -5.14
CA ALA A 176 -8.76 5.22 -3.80
C ALA A 176 -10.29 5.11 -3.81
N ALA A 177 -10.98 5.53 -4.89
CA ALA A 177 -12.42 5.33 -5.04
C ALA A 177 -12.82 3.84 -5.03
N SER A 178 -11.90 2.95 -5.42
CA SER A 178 -12.09 1.50 -5.33
C SER A 178 -12.37 1.01 -3.90
N PHE A 179 -12.02 1.79 -2.88
CA PHE A 179 -12.25 1.46 -1.46
C PHE A 179 -13.70 1.69 -0.99
N LEU A 180 -14.49 2.50 -1.71
CA LEU A 180 -15.86 2.86 -1.30
C LEU A 180 -16.79 1.64 -1.03
N PRO A 181 -16.70 0.52 -1.77
CA PRO A 181 -17.50 -0.67 -1.46
C PRO A 181 -17.31 -1.19 -0.03
N PHE A 182 -16.15 -0.93 0.59
CA PHE A 182 -15.89 -1.35 1.98
C PHE A 182 -16.75 -0.62 3.02
N LEU A 183 -17.35 0.52 2.68
CA LEU A 183 -18.37 1.16 3.53
C LEU A 183 -19.58 0.23 3.76
N PHE A 184 -19.92 -0.60 2.78
CA PHE A 184 -21.04 -1.56 2.85
C PHE A 184 -20.60 -2.91 3.44
N ILE A 185 -19.40 -3.37 3.14
CA ILE A 185 -18.82 -4.62 3.67
C ILE A 185 -18.57 -4.48 5.17
N GLY A 186 -17.91 -3.39 5.57
CA GLY A 186 -17.57 -3.10 6.96
C GLY A 186 -16.73 -4.20 7.62
N ASN A 187 -16.73 -4.22 8.95
CA ASN A 187 -16.01 -5.23 9.75
C ASN A 187 -16.93 -6.41 10.13
N ARG A 188 -17.60 -7.01 9.13
CA ARG A 188 -18.48 -8.18 9.36
C ARG A 188 -17.65 -9.44 9.37
N LYS A 189 -17.95 -10.35 10.33
CA LYS A 189 -17.32 -11.67 10.37
C LYS A 189 -17.63 -12.47 9.09
N LEU A 190 -16.61 -13.09 8.53
CA LEU A 190 -16.75 -14.03 7.41
C LEU A 190 -17.37 -15.33 7.93
N ASN A 191 -18.51 -15.72 7.38
CA ASN A 191 -19.05 -17.04 7.60
C ASN A 191 -18.22 -18.10 6.85
N GLN A 192 -18.47 -19.36 7.13
CA GLN A 192 -17.70 -20.45 6.53
C GLN A 192 -17.79 -20.46 5.01
N SER A 193 -18.97 -20.20 4.44
CA SER A 193 -19.18 -20.17 2.98
C SER A 193 -18.34 -19.08 2.32
N LEU A 194 -18.26 -17.86 2.90
CA LEU A 194 -17.41 -16.79 2.38
C LEU A 194 -15.92 -17.11 2.49
N ARG A 195 -15.50 -17.77 3.57
CA ARG A 195 -14.11 -18.22 3.72
C ARG A 195 -13.73 -19.23 2.64
N ILE A 196 -14.60 -20.19 2.37
CA ILE A 196 -14.43 -21.18 1.30
C ILE A 196 -14.44 -20.48 -0.07
N ALA A 197 -15.37 -19.55 -0.29
CA ALA A 197 -15.43 -18.78 -1.54
C ALA A 197 -14.12 -18.00 -1.79
N LEU A 198 -13.57 -17.32 -0.79
CA LEU A 198 -12.28 -16.64 -0.89
C LEU A 198 -11.13 -17.62 -1.17
N ALA A 199 -11.12 -18.78 -0.52
CA ALA A 199 -10.10 -19.80 -0.75
C ALA A 199 -10.14 -20.35 -2.20
N ILE A 200 -11.33 -20.49 -2.78
CA ILE A 200 -11.52 -20.94 -4.16
C ILE A 200 -11.26 -19.80 -5.15
N ALA A 201 -11.58 -18.55 -4.79
CA ALA A 201 -11.40 -17.39 -5.67
C ALA A 201 -9.93 -17.18 -6.08
N VAL A 202 -8.98 -17.43 -5.17
CA VAL A 202 -7.54 -17.27 -5.49
C VAL A 202 -7.11 -18.17 -6.66
N PRO A 203 -7.26 -19.52 -6.62
CA PRO A 203 -6.87 -20.35 -7.75
C PRO A 203 -7.75 -20.10 -8.99
N ALA A 204 -9.04 -19.78 -8.83
CA ALA A 204 -9.91 -19.45 -9.95
C ALA A 204 -9.43 -18.18 -10.69
N CYS A 205 -9.12 -17.10 -9.97
CA CYS A 205 -8.57 -15.88 -10.55
C CYS A 205 -7.17 -16.12 -11.14
N PHE A 206 -6.37 -17.00 -10.53
CA PHE A 206 -5.08 -17.37 -11.09
C PHE A 206 -5.22 -18.10 -12.44
N VAL A 207 -6.19 -18.97 -12.60
CA VAL A 207 -6.51 -19.60 -13.90
C VAL A 207 -6.93 -18.54 -14.91
N LEU A 208 -7.81 -17.59 -14.54
CA LEU A 208 -8.20 -16.49 -15.44
C LEU A 208 -6.98 -15.65 -15.86
N TYR A 209 -6.10 -15.33 -14.92
CA TYR A 209 -4.84 -14.64 -15.20
C TYR A 209 -3.97 -15.41 -16.23
N LEU A 210 -3.79 -16.74 -16.06
CA LEU A 210 -3.05 -17.56 -17.00
C LEU A 210 -3.71 -17.62 -18.39
N MET A 211 -5.04 -17.55 -18.44
CA MET A 211 -5.81 -17.48 -19.69
C MET A 211 -5.80 -16.08 -20.33
N LYS A 212 -5.12 -15.09 -19.72
CA LYS A 212 -5.16 -13.66 -20.10
C LYS A 212 -6.58 -13.11 -20.20
N LYS A 213 -7.50 -13.57 -19.34
CA LYS A 213 -8.86 -13.09 -19.19
C LYS A 213 -8.97 -12.32 -17.89
N ASP A 214 -9.60 -11.15 -17.95
CA ASP A 214 -9.77 -10.28 -16.78
C ASP A 214 -11.16 -9.66 -16.72
N LEU A 215 -11.40 -8.83 -15.68
CA LEU A 215 -12.66 -8.12 -15.51
C LEU A 215 -12.93 -7.12 -16.63
N PHE A 216 -11.91 -6.52 -17.23
CA PHE A 216 -12.09 -5.53 -18.30
C PHE A 216 -12.60 -6.19 -19.56
N SER A 217 -12.24 -7.43 -19.85
CA SER A 217 -12.77 -8.19 -20.99
C SER A 217 -14.26 -8.47 -20.88
N LEU A 218 -14.85 -8.31 -19.68
CA LEU A 218 -16.29 -8.48 -19.43
C LEU A 218 -17.06 -7.16 -19.52
N ILE A 219 -16.39 -5.99 -19.60
CA ILE A 219 -17.02 -4.69 -19.70
C ILE A 219 -17.26 -4.37 -21.16
N PRO A 220 -18.51 -4.07 -21.58
CA PRO A 220 -18.80 -3.67 -22.95
C PRO A 220 -17.99 -2.43 -23.36
N ALA A 221 -17.39 -2.44 -24.54
CA ALA A 221 -16.58 -1.35 -25.08
C ALA A 221 -17.30 0.01 -25.09
N SER A 222 -18.64 -0.02 -25.21
CA SER A 222 -19.49 1.18 -25.17
C SER A 222 -19.47 1.93 -23.83
N LEU A 223 -19.04 1.26 -22.73
CA LEU A 223 -18.98 1.86 -21.39
C LEU A 223 -17.58 2.42 -21.06
N THR A 224 -16.59 2.15 -21.88
CA THR A 224 -15.20 2.52 -21.59
C THR A 224 -14.72 3.73 -22.39
N GLU A 225 -15.55 4.22 -23.37
CA GLU A 225 -15.26 5.40 -24.21
C GLU A 225 -13.84 5.43 -24.80
N GLY A 226 -13.28 4.26 -25.15
CA GLY A 226 -11.92 4.16 -25.69
C GLY A 226 -10.78 4.35 -24.68
N LYS A 227 -11.06 4.68 -23.44
CA LYS A 227 -10.01 4.80 -22.39
C LYS A 227 -9.33 3.47 -22.11
N LEU A 228 -10.10 2.39 -22.13
CA LEU A 228 -9.56 1.04 -21.95
C LEU A 228 -8.60 0.67 -23.08
N ASP A 229 -9.00 0.99 -24.33
CA ASP A 229 -8.18 0.72 -25.51
C ASP A 229 -6.88 1.51 -25.47
N PHE A 230 -6.89 2.74 -24.99
CA PHE A 230 -5.69 3.56 -24.78
C PHE A 230 -4.74 2.91 -23.77
N TYR A 231 -5.26 2.44 -22.61
CA TYR A 231 -4.44 1.77 -21.62
C TYR A 231 -3.90 0.43 -22.11
N GLN A 232 -4.70 -0.35 -22.85
CA GLN A 232 -4.26 -1.61 -23.44
C GLN A 232 -3.17 -1.38 -24.49
N GLN A 233 -3.37 -0.45 -25.42
CA GLN A 233 -2.36 -0.10 -26.43
C GLN A 233 -1.08 0.45 -25.82
N SER A 234 -1.19 1.26 -24.77
CA SER A 234 -0.02 1.79 -24.05
C SER A 234 0.73 0.68 -23.32
N SER A 235 0.02 -0.31 -22.79
CA SER A 235 0.60 -1.50 -22.15
C SER A 235 1.30 -2.39 -23.19
N GLU A 236 0.66 -2.62 -24.35
CA GLU A 236 1.26 -3.41 -25.44
C GLU A 236 2.52 -2.74 -26.03
N ARG A 237 2.61 -1.42 -25.99
CA ARG A 237 3.82 -0.66 -26.39
C ARG A 237 4.91 -0.66 -25.32
N GLY A 238 4.72 -1.36 -24.20
CA GLY A 238 5.69 -1.42 -23.10
C GLY A 238 5.82 -0.11 -22.29
N ALA A 239 4.95 0.87 -22.52
CA ALA A 239 4.99 2.18 -21.85
C ALA A 239 4.82 2.08 -20.32
N TRP A 240 4.27 0.97 -19.81
CA TRP A 240 3.93 0.79 -18.41
C TRP A 240 4.62 -0.41 -17.74
N GLY A 241 5.59 -1.02 -18.42
CA GLY A 241 6.23 -2.26 -17.98
C GLY A 241 5.30 -3.48 -18.06
N GLU A 242 5.87 -4.66 -18.02
CA GLU A 242 5.11 -5.90 -17.89
C GLU A 242 4.89 -6.20 -16.40
N LEU A 243 3.68 -6.66 -16.03
CA LEU A 243 3.50 -7.30 -14.73
C LEU A 243 4.49 -8.46 -14.64
N THR A 244 5.37 -8.41 -13.62
CA THR A 244 6.20 -9.56 -13.28
C THR A 244 5.31 -10.79 -13.23
N ILE A 245 5.70 -11.85 -13.94
CA ILE A 245 4.91 -13.08 -13.98
C ILE A 245 4.60 -13.51 -12.55
N LEU A 246 3.33 -13.49 -12.15
CA LEU A 246 2.90 -13.61 -10.75
C LEU A 246 3.41 -14.88 -10.06
N TYR A 247 3.52 -16.00 -10.79
CA TYR A 247 4.05 -17.24 -10.22
C TYR A 247 5.58 -17.21 -9.97
N LYS A 248 6.29 -16.20 -10.49
CA LYS A 248 7.71 -15.93 -10.19
C LYS A 248 7.88 -14.87 -9.10
N ASN A 249 6.81 -14.16 -8.74
CA ASN A 249 6.85 -13.15 -7.69
C ASN A 249 6.70 -13.81 -6.31
N VAL A 250 7.82 -13.96 -5.61
CA VAL A 250 7.87 -14.61 -4.28
C VAL A 250 6.96 -13.88 -3.28
N TYR A 251 6.91 -12.55 -3.30
CA TYR A 251 6.06 -11.79 -2.38
C TYR A 251 4.58 -12.09 -2.63
N PHE A 252 4.15 -12.17 -3.88
CA PHE A 252 2.79 -12.56 -4.24
C PHE A 252 2.44 -13.97 -3.73
N LEU A 253 3.35 -14.94 -3.90
CA LEU A 253 3.14 -16.30 -3.40
C LEU A 253 3.05 -16.33 -1.87
N VAL A 254 3.88 -15.57 -1.19
CA VAL A 254 3.84 -15.42 0.27
C VAL A 254 2.52 -14.77 0.72
N LYS A 255 2.02 -13.76 0.00
CA LYS A 255 0.69 -13.18 0.28
C LYS A 255 -0.42 -14.22 0.14
N CYS A 256 -0.39 -15.05 -0.90
CA CYS A 256 -1.35 -16.15 -1.06
C CYS A 256 -1.28 -17.14 0.11
N ALA A 257 -0.08 -17.59 0.48
CA ALA A 257 0.10 -18.49 1.62
C ALA A 257 -0.40 -17.87 2.94
N MET A 258 -0.12 -16.56 3.14
CA MET A 258 -0.60 -15.83 4.31
C MET A 258 -2.13 -15.71 4.34
N LEU A 259 -2.79 -15.52 3.20
CA LEU A 259 -4.25 -15.51 3.11
C LEU A 259 -4.81 -16.86 3.54
N TYR A 260 -4.28 -17.97 3.04
CA TYR A 260 -4.72 -19.31 3.44
C TYR A 260 -4.49 -19.56 4.93
N LEU A 261 -3.37 -19.13 5.49
CA LEU A 261 -3.13 -19.19 6.94
C LEU A 261 -4.22 -18.40 7.71
N CYS A 262 -4.54 -17.19 7.26
CA CYS A 262 -5.58 -16.37 7.87
C CYS A 262 -6.97 -17.01 7.78
N LEU A 263 -7.32 -17.64 6.66
CA LEU A 263 -8.60 -18.31 6.47
C LEU A 263 -8.71 -19.59 7.31
N TYR A 264 -7.61 -20.36 7.42
CA TYR A 264 -7.56 -21.59 8.22
C TYR A 264 -7.67 -21.28 9.72
N PHE A 265 -6.90 -20.32 10.23
CA PHE A 265 -6.90 -19.92 11.63
C PHE A 265 -7.86 -18.76 11.93
N TYR A 266 -8.86 -18.52 11.06
CA TYR A 266 -9.71 -17.34 11.09
C TYR A 266 -10.33 -17.06 12.46
N ASP A 267 -11.03 -18.04 13.04
CA ASP A 267 -11.75 -17.85 14.31
C ASP A 267 -10.79 -17.59 15.49
N TYR A 268 -9.59 -18.16 15.41
CA TYR A 268 -8.54 -17.94 16.40
C TYR A 268 -7.92 -16.54 16.30
N ILE A 269 -7.72 -16.03 15.08
CA ILE A 269 -7.20 -14.69 14.81
C ILE A 269 -8.23 -13.64 15.20
N VAL A 270 -9.49 -13.80 14.81
CA VAL A 270 -10.57 -12.84 15.09
C VAL A 270 -10.81 -12.64 16.59
N LYS A 271 -10.62 -13.68 17.41
CA LYS A 271 -10.71 -13.57 18.87
C LYS A 271 -9.64 -12.65 19.46
N ARG A 272 -8.46 -12.51 18.82
CA ARG A 272 -7.31 -11.69 19.26
C ARG A 272 -7.25 -10.33 18.59
N GLN A 273 -7.71 -10.27 17.36
CA GLN A 273 -7.75 -9.06 16.56
C GLN A 273 -9.17 -8.85 16.00
N PRO A 274 -9.99 -8.04 16.68
CA PRO A 274 -11.38 -7.81 16.28
C PRO A 274 -11.55 -7.19 14.89
N LEU A 275 -10.50 -6.51 14.37
CA LEU A 275 -10.47 -5.92 13.03
C LEU A 275 -10.06 -6.91 11.94
N ALA A 276 -9.67 -8.13 12.30
CA ALA A 276 -9.21 -9.13 11.34
C ALA A 276 -10.19 -9.41 10.20
N PRO A 277 -11.52 -9.46 10.38
CA PRO A 277 -12.44 -9.65 9.26
C PRO A 277 -12.26 -8.61 8.15
N LEU A 278 -12.20 -7.33 8.49
CA LEU A 278 -12.01 -6.24 7.55
C LEU A 278 -10.61 -6.30 6.89
N LEU A 279 -9.58 -6.52 7.70
CA LEU A 279 -8.20 -6.58 7.23
C LEU A 279 -7.96 -7.77 6.29
N ILE A 280 -8.53 -8.95 6.59
CA ILE A 280 -8.44 -10.14 5.73
C ILE A 280 -9.19 -9.92 4.41
N ASN A 281 -10.35 -9.25 4.43
CA ASN A 281 -11.08 -8.91 3.19
C ASN A 281 -10.26 -7.97 2.30
N LEU A 282 -9.66 -6.93 2.86
CA LEU A 282 -8.80 -6.00 2.12
C LEU A 282 -7.56 -6.72 1.56
N PHE A 283 -6.93 -7.53 2.38
CA PHE A 283 -5.77 -8.33 1.99
C PHE A 283 -6.10 -9.30 0.85
N ALA A 284 -7.23 -10.02 0.94
CA ALA A 284 -7.71 -10.87 -0.14
C ALA A 284 -8.01 -10.06 -1.41
N SER A 285 -8.63 -8.88 -1.27
CA SER A 285 -8.92 -8.00 -2.40
C SER A 285 -7.64 -7.53 -3.10
N SER A 286 -6.55 -7.24 -2.38
CA SER A 286 -5.26 -6.87 -2.99
C SER A 286 -4.73 -7.99 -3.90
N ILE A 287 -4.85 -9.25 -3.47
CA ILE A 287 -4.42 -10.42 -4.24
C ILE A 287 -5.32 -10.64 -5.47
N LEU A 288 -6.65 -10.56 -5.27
CA LEU A 288 -7.62 -10.83 -6.32
C LEU A 288 -7.60 -9.75 -7.40
N PHE A 289 -7.54 -8.46 -7.05
CA PHE A 289 -7.50 -7.36 -8.03
C PHE A 289 -6.24 -7.40 -8.88
N LEU A 290 -5.09 -7.78 -8.31
CA LEU A 290 -3.87 -7.93 -9.09
C LEU A 290 -4.02 -8.95 -10.23
N MET A 291 -4.74 -10.05 -9.99
CA MET A 291 -5.00 -11.07 -11.00
C MET A 291 -6.13 -10.68 -11.96
N LEU A 292 -7.23 -10.14 -11.40
CA LEU A 292 -8.45 -9.84 -12.18
C LEU A 292 -8.32 -8.61 -13.09
N MET A 293 -7.30 -7.77 -12.89
CA MET A 293 -7.04 -6.57 -13.71
C MET A 293 -5.69 -6.66 -14.43
N SER A 294 -5.14 -7.85 -14.57
CA SER A 294 -3.78 -8.08 -15.04
C SER A 294 -3.50 -7.66 -16.47
N THR A 295 -4.52 -7.49 -17.32
CA THR A 295 -4.36 -6.99 -18.71
C THR A 295 -4.01 -5.49 -18.74
N ILE A 296 -4.25 -4.76 -17.64
CA ILE A 296 -3.84 -3.38 -17.47
C ILE A 296 -2.92 -3.29 -16.23
N PRO A 297 -1.63 -3.58 -16.38
CA PRO A 297 -0.68 -3.74 -15.27
C PRO A 297 -0.66 -2.57 -14.29
N VAL A 298 -0.69 -1.34 -14.80
CA VAL A 298 -0.67 -0.12 -13.98
C VAL A 298 -1.89 0.01 -13.09
N VAL A 299 -3.08 -0.31 -13.60
CA VAL A 299 -4.32 -0.25 -12.80
C VAL A 299 -4.32 -1.38 -11.78
N ALA A 300 -3.92 -2.59 -12.20
CA ALA A 300 -3.84 -3.77 -11.34
C ALA A 300 -2.91 -3.53 -10.15
N SER A 301 -1.69 -3.06 -10.40
CA SER A 301 -0.69 -2.79 -9.36
C SER A 301 -1.16 -1.66 -8.43
N ARG A 302 -1.58 -0.51 -8.96
CA ARG A 302 -2.00 0.64 -8.14
C ARG A 302 -3.16 0.31 -7.20
N ILE A 303 -4.17 -0.42 -7.68
CA ILE A 303 -5.28 -0.86 -6.82
C ILE A 303 -4.79 -1.90 -5.80
N SER A 304 -4.03 -2.90 -6.26
CA SER A 304 -3.47 -3.93 -5.38
C SER A 304 -2.62 -3.33 -4.27
N ASP A 305 -1.76 -2.35 -4.58
CA ASP A 305 -0.85 -1.72 -3.63
C ASP A 305 -1.60 -0.85 -2.61
N LEU A 306 -2.65 -0.12 -3.05
CA LEU A 306 -3.50 0.63 -2.13
C LEU A 306 -4.19 -0.29 -1.11
N TYR A 307 -4.74 -1.41 -1.57
CA TYR A 307 -5.34 -2.41 -0.67
C TYR A 307 -4.28 -3.13 0.15
N GLY A 308 -3.11 -3.33 -0.43
CA GLY A 308 -1.98 -4.01 0.18
C GLY A 308 -1.38 -3.29 1.38
N ILE A 309 -1.67 -2.01 1.61
CA ILE A 309 -1.17 -1.29 2.81
C ILE A 309 -1.49 -2.03 4.12
N VAL A 310 -2.52 -2.88 4.14
CA VAL A 310 -2.86 -3.72 5.29
C VAL A 310 -1.95 -4.94 5.46
N ASP A 311 -1.11 -5.27 4.48
CA ASP A 311 -0.17 -6.40 4.54
C ASP A 311 0.69 -6.31 5.79
N CYS A 312 1.17 -5.08 6.11
CA CYS A 312 1.95 -4.81 7.32
C CYS A 312 1.29 -5.36 8.58
N ILE A 313 -0.04 -5.25 8.68
CA ILE A 313 -0.80 -5.69 9.85
C ILE A 313 -1.13 -7.17 9.73
N VAL A 314 -1.57 -7.63 8.56
CA VAL A 314 -1.99 -9.03 8.34
C VAL A 314 -0.83 -9.98 8.57
N PHE A 315 0.39 -9.63 8.14
CA PHE A 315 1.57 -10.45 8.43
C PHE A 315 1.82 -10.62 9.93
N THR A 316 1.46 -9.63 10.77
CA THR A 316 1.58 -9.80 12.24
C THR A 316 0.63 -10.85 12.81
N PHE A 317 -0.38 -11.32 12.05
CA PHE A 317 -1.27 -12.39 12.51
C PHE A 317 -0.55 -13.74 12.69
N CYS A 318 0.58 -13.93 11.99
CA CYS A 318 1.48 -15.07 12.25
C CYS A 318 1.89 -15.17 13.71
N LEU A 319 2.06 -14.02 14.40
CA LEU A 319 2.48 -13.98 15.81
C LEU A 319 1.43 -14.58 16.75
N TYR A 320 0.17 -14.62 16.34
CA TYR A 320 -0.87 -15.30 17.11
C TYR A 320 -0.82 -16.81 16.96
N VAL A 321 -0.40 -17.30 15.80
CA VAL A 321 -0.54 -18.70 15.36
C VAL A 321 0.78 -19.47 15.52
N ILE A 322 1.89 -18.88 15.10
CA ILE A 322 3.20 -19.54 15.07
C ILE A 322 3.93 -19.35 16.40
N LYS A 323 4.43 -20.44 16.97
CA LYS A 323 5.23 -20.42 18.19
C LYS A 323 6.55 -21.18 17.97
N PRO A 324 7.64 -20.76 18.59
CA PRO A 324 7.79 -19.61 19.50
C PRO A 324 7.73 -18.26 18.77
N LEU A 325 7.36 -17.21 19.50
CA LEU A 325 7.15 -15.86 18.96
C LEU A 325 8.37 -15.30 18.19
N PRO A 326 9.63 -15.46 18.64
CA PRO A 326 10.79 -15.00 17.88
C PRO A 326 10.91 -15.66 16.51
N LEU A 327 10.50 -16.91 16.33
CA LEU A 327 10.50 -17.58 15.03
C LEU A 327 9.53 -16.91 14.05
N ALA A 328 8.32 -16.57 14.50
CA ALA A 328 7.35 -15.86 13.68
C ALA A 328 7.85 -14.45 13.30
N LYS A 329 8.46 -13.71 14.25
CA LYS A 329 9.08 -12.39 13.98
C LYS A 329 10.22 -12.51 12.97
N ALA A 330 11.09 -13.52 13.12
CA ALA A 330 12.18 -13.79 12.18
C ALA A 330 11.66 -14.08 10.76
N GLY A 331 10.59 -14.88 10.64
CA GLY A 331 9.95 -15.18 9.36
C GLY A 331 9.42 -13.91 8.67
N ILE A 332 8.72 -13.03 9.40
CA ILE A 332 8.21 -11.76 8.87
C ILE A 332 9.38 -10.83 8.48
N ALA A 333 10.40 -10.72 9.32
CA ALA A 333 11.59 -9.92 9.03
C ALA A 333 12.34 -10.44 7.79
N ALA A 334 12.40 -11.77 7.60
CA ALA A 334 13.02 -12.37 6.40
C ALA A 334 12.27 -12.02 5.12
N ILE A 335 10.93 -11.96 5.16
CA ILE A 335 10.12 -11.49 4.03
C ILE A 335 10.44 -10.02 3.73
N GLY A 336 10.47 -9.17 4.75
CA GLY A 336 10.85 -7.77 4.60
C GLY A 336 12.27 -7.60 4.05
N PHE A 337 13.22 -8.39 4.53
CA PHE A 337 14.60 -8.38 4.03
C PHE A 337 14.68 -8.81 2.56
N TYR A 338 13.94 -9.85 2.18
CA TYR A 338 13.83 -10.26 0.78
C TYR A 338 13.32 -9.10 -0.10
N MET A 339 12.27 -8.40 0.35
CA MET A 339 11.73 -7.26 -0.41
C MET A 339 12.72 -6.09 -0.49
N LEU A 340 13.45 -5.81 0.59
CA LEU A 340 14.49 -4.78 0.58
C LEU A 340 15.57 -5.08 -0.47
N ILE A 341 16.06 -6.31 -0.50
CA ILE A 341 17.06 -6.74 -1.51
C ILE A 341 16.46 -6.72 -2.92
N TYR A 342 15.22 -7.18 -3.08
CA TYR A 342 14.53 -7.14 -4.37
C TYR A 342 14.42 -5.71 -4.91
N ASN A 343 14.04 -4.75 -4.08
CA ASN A 343 13.92 -3.34 -4.47
C ASN A 343 15.28 -2.72 -4.82
N MET A 344 16.34 -3.11 -4.12
CA MET A 344 17.70 -2.63 -4.42
C MET A 344 18.24 -3.14 -5.77
N ILE A 345 17.83 -4.35 -6.19
CA ILE A 345 18.41 -5.03 -7.37
C ILE A 345 17.49 -4.94 -8.59
N ALA A 346 16.18 -5.08 -8.40
CA ALA A 346 15.24 -5.34 -9.49
C ALA A 346 14.18 -4.26 -9.69
N ALA A 347 13.84 -3.49 -8.64
CA ALA A 347 12.77 -2.51 -8.75
C ALA A 347 13.24 -1.12 -9.22
N GLU A 348 14.55 -0.89 -9.25
CA GLU A 348 15.20 0.35 -9.75
C GLU A 348 14.53 1.64 -9.25
N TYR A 349 14.02 1.64 -8.00
CA TYR A 349 13.34 2.83 -7.44
C TYR A 349 14.26 4.03 -7.28
N PHE A 350 15.57 3.78 -7.14
CA PHE A 350 16.61 4.79 -6.91
C PHE A 350 17.83 4.48 -7.78
N SER A 351 17.63 4.32 -9.08
CA SER A 351 18.68 4.01 -10.08
C SER A 351 19.53 5.22 -10.43
#